data_827777a713aea4eacc0eb717c845386c
#
_entry.id   827777a713aea4eacc0eb717c845386c
#
_cell.length_a   1.000
_cell.length_b   1.000
_cell.length_c   1.000
_cell.angle_alpha   90.00
_cell.angle_beta   90.00
_cell.angle_gamma   90.00
#
_symmetry.space_group_name_H-M   'P 1'
#
loop_
_entity.id
_entity.type
_entity.pdbx_description
1 polymer ?
#
loop_
_entity_poly.entity_id
_entity_poly.type
_entity_poly.pdbx_seq_one_letter_code
_entity_poly.pdbx_strand_id
1 'polypeptide(L)'
;MKKYTLMLSAIFTAILFISCGNSDGEMPRQTGDASKEAAAGLDAGHHVMFDIARAEFDKGIDKDPNCVTCYLNKAHVEQDRVLKRELFETALELSKPGHPETTLAQAAVDWINGEGNRFAGYADLYAKYPNDRFLAAGAYRSLQSEDKIVEAREMLLAAADRLNKGHLYNLLAYSYMWNIDPDSEEYDMALPYIEKYMELDPKQANALDSLGEFYLNKGDYDLAVRYYMEATEMDPNFSWGPRNTALAQYQAKLSHDEAKIMRTSTESQDASNGFDRARWQLYNLEWENAYKSFSYAIEQDPNFALAYAMRARTSDFLGNQGDIADDLDIAVSMSLNASEDEAAMINAVANDMTNGTSTFNALSERLADKYSDDSFLAFETVFATISQTGADKVLDRAKALYAMNPNFTPVLNMMGYAYMEKGDLDNAGKMLQEQVRRASGSANPYDSMGDYYLAISNNADALKYFEQSAAMGLKASVAKADSLKNELDKENK
;
A
#
# COMPACT_ATOMS: atom_id res chain seq x y z
N MET A 1 21.55 25.95 27.66
CA MET A 1 20.93 25.42 28.91
C MET A 1 20.29 26.57 29.67
N LYS A 2 19.05 26.44 30.13
CA LYS A 2 18.17 27.41 30.82
C LYS A 2 17.45 28.38 29.85
N LYS A 3 16.23 27.96 29.38
CA LYS A 3 15.06 28.86 29.16
C LYS A 3 13.79 28.11 28.68
N TYR A 4 13.60 26.83 28.95
CA TYR A 4 12.32 26.13 28.63
C TYR A 4 11.73 25.37 29.83
N THR A 5 11.64 26.04 30.97
CA THR A 5 11.02 25.46 32.16
C THR A 5 10.13 26.51 32.84
N LEU A 6 9.03 26.92 32.20
CA LEU A 6 7.97 27.71 32.86
C LEU A 6 6.87 28.11 31.85
N MET A 7 6.10 27.14 31.34
CA MET A 7 4.78 27.39 30.73
C MET A 7 3.92 26.12 30.63
N LEU A 8 4.01 25.24 31.59
CA LEU A 8 3.24 23.96 31.63
C LEU A 8 2.36 23.83 32.89
N SER A 9 1.69 24.90 33.31
CA SER A 9 0.82 24.78 34.50
C SER A 9 -0.49 25.55 34.45
N ALA A 10 -1.12 25.78 33.31
CA ALA A 10 -2.35 26.58 33.25
C ALA A 10 -3.50 26.09 32.37
N ILE A 11 -3.54 24.83 31.88
CA ILE A 11 -4.74 24.31 31.16
C ILE A 11 -5.18 22.90 31.65
N PHE A 12 -4.94 22.56 32.89
CA PHE A 12 -5.55 21.37 33.51
C PHE A 12 -6.36 21.77 34.75
N THR A 13 -7.47 22.52 34.55
CA THR A 13 -8.46 22.70 35.63
C THR A 13 -9.84 22.46 35.06
N ALA A 14 -10.33 21.26 35.38
CA ALA A 14 -11.70 20.87 35.58
C ALA A 14 -12.72 21.04 34.43
N ILE A 15 -13.14 19.93 33.89
CA ILE A 15 -14.57 19.62 33.85
C ILE A 15 -14.74 18.14 34.25
N LEU A 16 -15.04 17.93 35.55
CA LEU A 16 -15.66 16.70 36.02
C LEU A 16 -17.13 16.73 35.57
N PHE A 17 -17.41 16.10 34.44
CA PHE A 17 -18.76 15.66 34.12
C PHE A 17 -18.85 14.16 34.31
N ILE A 18 -19.50 13.75 35.39
CA ILE A 18 -19.99 12.40 35.60
C ILE A 18 -21.04 12.14 34.52
N SER A 19 -20.70 11.40 33.47
CA SER A 19 -21.65 10.76 32.58
C SER A 19 -21.64 9.25 32.84
N CYS A 20 -22.77 8.70 33.24
CA CYS A 20 -23.00 7.26 33.29
C CYS A 20 -22.96 6.69 31.86
N GLY A 21 -21.82 6.12 31.45
CA GLY A 21 -21.67 5.45 30.18
C GLY A 21 -20.24 4.90 30.03
N ASN A 22 -20.09 3.62 30.00
CA ASN A 22 -18.91 2.79 29.97
C ASN A 22 -17.82 3.08 31.01
N SER A 23 -17.50 2.09 31.81
CA SER A 23 -16.60 2.19 32.95
C SER A 23 -15.13 2.50 32.65
N ASP A 24 -14.74 2.61 31.38
CA ASP A 24 -13.32 2.67 30.95
C ASP A 24 -12.95 3.92 30.15
N GLY A 25 -13.87 4.85 29.88
CA GLY A 25 -13.58 6.10 29.15
C GLY A 25 -13.30 5.89 27.66
N GLU A 26 -13.72 4.78 27.09
CA GLU A 26 -13.74 4.53 25.66
C GLU A 26 -15.02 5.06 25.01
N MET A 27 -14.95 5.43 23.73
CA MET A 27 -16.12 5.86 22.97
C MET A 27 -17.11 4.71 22.78
N PRO A 28 -18.41 4.92 23.03
CA PRO A 28 -19.41 3.90 22.70
C PRO A 28 -19.43 3.62 21.20
N ARG A 29 -19.61 2.34 20.84
CA ARG A 29 -19.65 1.87 19.45
C ARG A 29 -21.06 1.39 19.09
N GLN A 30 -21.47 1.59 17.85
CA GLN A 30 -22.72 1.09 17.30
C GLN A 30 -22.47 -0.23 16.57
N THR A 31 -22.19 -1.29 17.33
CA THR A 31 -21.84 -2.60 16.80
C THR A 31 -23.00 -3.59 16.80
N GLY A 32 -24.08 -3.31 17.55
CA GLY A 32 -25.14 -4.28 17.78
C GLY A 32 -24.57 -5.61 18.27
N ASP A 33 -24.97 -6.72 17.61
CA ASP A 33 -24.50 -8.07 17.93
C ASP A 33 -23.10 -8.39 17.37
N ALA A 34 -22.51 -7.48 16.57
CA ALA A 34 -21.24 -7.65 15.88
C ALA A 34 -20.01 -7.09 16.67
N SER A 35 -20.13 -6.89 17.99
CA SER A 35 -19.08 -6.23 18.79
C SER A 35 -17.71 -6.93 18.74
N LYS A 36 -17.69 -8.25 18.67
CA LYS A 36 -16.45 -9.04 18.60
C LYS A 36 -15.75 -8.87 17.26
N GLU A 37 -16.49 -8.96 16.18
CA GLU A 37 -16.01 -8.84 14.81
C GLU A 37 -15.53 -7.40 14.53
N ALA A 38 -16.30 -6.41 15.00
CA ALA A 38 -15.90 -5.00 14.92
C ALA A 38 -14.59 -4.74 15.67
N ALA A 39 -14.41 -5.28 16.87
CA ALA A 39 -13.17 -5.14 17.64
C ALA A 39 -11.99 -5.81 16.95
N ALA A 40 -12.18 -7.02 16.39
CA ALA A 40 -11.14 -7.74 15.64
C ALA A 40 -10.72 -6.99 14.37
N GLY A 41 -11.67 -6.44 13.61
CA GLY A 41 -11.39 -5.64 12.42
C GLY A 41 -10.65 -4.34 12.75
N LEU A 42 -11.02 -3.65 13.82
CA LEU A 42 -10.33 -2.47 14.31
C LEU A 42 -8.88 -2.79 14.70
N ASP A 43 -8.66 -3.89 15.42
CA ASP A 43 -7.32 -4.31 15.84
C ASP A 43 -6.43 -4.65 14.64
N ALA A 44 -6.94 -5.44 13.71
CA ALA A 44 -6.23 -5.77 12.47
C ALA A 44 -5.88 -4.53 11.63
N GLY A 45 -6.81 -3.56 11.53
CA GLY A 45 -6.57 -2.31 10.81
C GLY A 45 -5.43 -1.48 11.40
N HIS A 46 -5.27 -1.48 12.73
CA HIS A 46 -4.17 -0.77 13.39
C HIS A 46 -2.80 -1.42 13.19
N HIS A 47 -2.78 -2.72 12.94
CA HIS A 47 -1.56 -3.46 12.59
C HIS A 47 -1.33 -3.55 11.08
N VAL A 48 -2.03 -2.72 10.30
CA VAL A 48 -1.91 -2.62 8.83
C VAL A 48 -2.29 -3.91 8.10
N MET A 49 -2.98 -4.82 8.79
CA MET A 49 -3.51 -6.07 8.22
C MET A 49 -4.89 -5.81 7.57
N PHE A 50 -4.91 -5.00 6.51
CA PHE A 50 -6.15 -4.46 5.93
C PHE A 50 -7.08 -5.54 5.37
N ASP A 51 -6.54 -6.63 4.83
CA ASP A 51 -7.35 -7.75 4.32
C ASP A 51 -8.08 -8.48 5.44
N ILE A 52 -7.38 -8.70 6.55
CA ILE A 52 -7.97 -9.29 7.76
C ILE A 52 -9.01 -8.34 8.33
N ALA A 53 -8.70 -7.04 8.38
CA ALA A 53 -9.65 -6.03 8.87
C ALA A 53 -10.94 -6.01 8.03
N ARG A 54 -10.84 -6.00 6.70
CA ARG A 54 -12.01 -6.08 5.81
C ARG A 54 -12.83 -7.34 6.07
N ALA A 55 -12.17 -8.50 6.13
CA ALA A 55 -12.85 -9.77 6.36
C ALA A 55 -13.57 -9.82 7.73
N GLU A 56 -12.99 -9.26 8.79
CA GLU A 56 -13.65 -9.20 10.10
C GLU A 56 -14.83 -8.22 10.10
N PHE A 57 -14.72 -7.07 9.41
CA PHE A 57 -15.86 -6.15 9.25
C PHE A 57 -16.97 -6.77 8.40
N ASP A 58 -16.67 -7.55 7.37
CA ASP A 58 -17.67 -8.28 6.58
C ASP A 58 -18.44 -9.28 7.44
N LYS A 59 -17.73 -10.10 8.24
CA LYS A 59 -18.38 -11.00 9.23
C LYS A 59 -19.26 -10.22 10.20
N GLY A 60 -18.84 -9.02 10.59
CA GLY A 60 -19.61 -8.15 11.46
C GLY A 60 -20.90 -7.65 10.79
N ILE A 61 -20.83 -7.24 9.51
CA ILE A 61 -21.97 -6.80 8.72
C ILE A 61 -22.94 -7.96 8.47
N ASP A 62 -22.44 -9.15 8.14
CA ASP A 62 -23.25 -10.35 7.95
C ASP A 62 -24.01 -10.72 9.23
N LYS A 63 -23.38 -10.54 10.40
CA LYS A 63 -23.96 -10.85 11.70
C LYS A 63 -24.97 -9.81 12.17
N ASP A 64 -24.67 -8.54 11.95
CA ASP A 64 -25.56 -7.41 12.24
C ASP A 64 -25.48 -6.36 11.13
N PRO A 65 -26.44 -6.34 10.18
CA PRO A 65 -26.50 -5.36 9.11
C PRO A 65 -26.64 -3.90 9.57
N ASN A 66 -26.83 -3.64 10.84
CA ASN A 66 -26.87 -2.29 11.42
C ASN A 66 -25.57 -1.92 12.16
N CYS A 67 -24.48 -2.68 11.98
CA CYS A 67 -23.18 -2.40 12.59
C CYS A 67 -22.53 -1.16 11.97
N VAL A 68 -22.84 0.03 12.47
CA VAL A 68 -22.25 1.31 12.00
C VAL A 68 -20.73 1.28 12.09
N THR A 69 -20.18 0.80 13.22
CA THR A 69 -18.73 0.65 13.41
C THR A 69 -18.08 -0.18 12.31
N CYS A 70 -18.74 -1.28 11.86
CA CYS A 70 -18.22 -2.16 10.82
C CYS A 70 -18.19 -1.43 9.47
N TYR A 71 -19.28 -0.80 9.05
CA TYR A 71 -19.32 -0.04 7.79
C TYR A 71 -18.31 1.11 7.76
N LEU A 72 -18.30 1.94 8.81
CA LEU A 72 -17.41 3.10 8.92
C LEU A 72 -15.93 2.70 8.81
N ASN A 73 -15.52 1.66 9.54
CA ASN A 73 -14.11 1.28 9.57
C ASN A 73 -13.72 0.38 8.40
N LYS A 74 -14.64 -0.42 7.84
CA LYS A 74 -14.40 -1.10 6.56
C LYS A 74 -14.11 -0.06 5.47
N ALA A 75 -14.89 1.01 5.38
CA ALA A 75 -14.66 2.09 4.44
C ALA A 75 -13.27 2.73 4.58
N HIS A 76 -12.74 2.86 5.79
CA HIS A 76 -11.39 3.42 6.00
C HIS A 76 -10.27 2.55 5.40
N VAL A 77 -10.43 1.23 5.40
CA VAL A 77 -9.45 0.26 4.85
C VAL A 77 -9.79 -0.21 3.43
N GLU A 78 -10.92 0.24 2.87
CA GLU A 78 -11.33 -0.07 1.51
C GLU A 78 -10.50 0.73 0.49
N GLN A 79 -10.16 0.11 -0.65
CA GLN A 79 -9.40 0.74 -1.72
C GLN A 79 -10.31 1.24 -2.84
N ASP A 80 -11.38 0.50 -3.17
CA ASP A 80 -12.37 0.95 -4.15
C ASP A 80 -13.09 2.22 -3.68
N ARG A 81 -12.94 3.29 -4.45
CA ARG A 81 -13.50 4.60 -4.08
C ARG A 81 -15.03 4.65 -4.13
N VAL A 82 -15.65 3.85 -5.01
CA VAL A 82 -17.10 3.78 -5.12
C VAL A 82 -17.67 3.04 -3.92
N LEU A 83 -17.15 1.83 -3.66
CA LEU A 83 -17.55 1.03 -2.50
C LEU A 83 -17.25 1.78 -1.18
N LYS A 84 -16.11 2.44 -1.08
CA LYS A 84 -15.76 3.28 0.08
C LYS A 84 -16.81 4.36 0.36
N ARG A 85 -17.30 5.02 -0.70
CA ARG A 85 -18.37 6.02 -0.58
C ARG A 85 -19.66 5.39 -0.07
N GLU A 86 -20.09 4.30 -0.70
CA GLU A 86 -21.30 3.57 -0.30
C GLU A 86 -21.26 3.14 1.15
N LEU A 87 -20.10 2.63 1.61
CA LEU A 87 -19.91 2.21 3.00
C LEU A 87 -19.98 3.39 3.98
N PHE A 88 -19.40 4.56 3.64
CA PHE A 88 -19.51 5.76 4.48
C PHE A 88 -20.94 6.29 4.53
N GLU A 89 -21.64 6.35 3.41
CA GLU A 89 -23.04 6.77 3.33
C GLU A 89 -23.94 5.82 4.13
N THR A 90 -23.75 4.50 4.01
CA THR A 90 -24.47 3.49 4.79
C THR A 90 -24.19 3.66 6.29
N ALA A 91 -22.93 3.87 6.69
CA ALA A 91 -22.59 4.11 8.08
C ALA A 91 -23.32 5.36 8.63
N LEU A 92 -23.39 6.43 7.84
CA LEU A 92 -24.09 7.65 8.23
C LEU A 92 -25.61 7.44 8.35
N GLU A 93 -26.23 6.77 7.38
CA GLU A 93 -27.66 6.47 7.37
C GLU A 93 -28.11 5.61 8.56
N LEU A 94 -27.30 4.60 8.91
CA LEU A 94 -27.58 3.70 10.02
C LEU A 94 -27.26 4.33 11.38
N SER A 95 -26.47 5.41 11.42
CA SER A 95 -26.03 6.01 12.67
C SER A 95 -27.15 6.72 13.44
N LYS A 96 -27.14 6.60 14.77
CA LYS A 96 -28.15 7.23 15.61
C LYS A 96 -27.83 8.71 15.81
N PRO A 97 -28.80 9.62 15.61
CA PRO A 97 -28.60 11.04 15.86
C PRO A 97 -28.01 11.33 17.25
N GLY A 98 -26.95 12.13 17.30
CA GLY A 98 -26.25 12.48 18.54
C GLY A 98 -25.27 11.42 19.07
N HIS A 99 -25.13 10.28 18.39
CA HIS A 99 -24.09 9.32 18.72
C HIS A 99 -22.73 9.80 18.20
N PRO A 100 -21.60 9.56 18.92
CA PRO A 100 -20.27 10.01 18.47
C PRO A 100 -19.86 9.54 17.08
N GLU A 101 -20.20 8.29 16.71
CA GLU A 101 -19.86 7.75 15.39
C GLU A 101 -20.60 8.48 14.24
N THR A 102 -21.74 9.12 14.51
CA THR A 102 -22.43 9.96 13.51
C THR A 102 -21.56 11.14 13.07
N THR A 103 -20.82 11.75 14.00
CA THR A 103 -19.88 12.83 13.69
C THR A 103 -18.75 12.34 12.78
N LEU A 104 -18.21 11.14 13.08
CA LEU A 104 -17.13 10.54 12.28
C LEU A 104 -17.61 10.11 10.89
N ALA A 105 -18.80 9.51 10.81
CA ALA A 105 -19.40 9.12 9.53
C ALA A 105 -19.71 10.35 8.65
N GLN A 106 -20.26 11.42 9.23
CA GLN A 106 -20.51 12.67 8.51
C GLN A 106 -19.21 13.27 7.95
N ALA A 107 -18.16 13.38 8.78
CA ALA A 107 -16.86 13.88 8.33
C ALA A 107 -16.25 13.04 7.18
N ALA A 108 -16.45 11.72 7.23
CA ALA A 108 -15.98 10.82 6.18
C ALA A 108 -16.78 10.98 4.87
N VAL A 109 -18.10 11.19 4.96
CA VAL A 109 -18.97 11.46 3.80
C VAL A 109 -18.62 12.82 3.18
N ASP A 110 -18.47 13.86 3.98
CA ASP A 110 -18.08 15.19 3.49
C ASP A 110 -16.72 15.11 2.76
N TRP A 111 -15.74 14.44 3.35
CA TRP A 111 -14.43 14.25 2.73
C TRP A 111 -14.48 13.49 1.40
N ILE A 112 -15.23 12.36 1.31
CA ILE A 112 -15.27 11.57 0.07
C ILE A 112 -15.97 12.32 -1.07
N ASN A 113 -16.81 13.31 -0.72
CA ASN A 113 -17.47 14.23 -1.64
C ASN A 113 -16.63 15.47 -2.00
N GLY A 114 -15.41 15.57 -1.46
CA GLY A 114 -14.47 16.67 -1.72
C GLY A 114 -14.62 17.85 -0.75
N GLU A 115 -15.32 17.66 0.36
CA GLU A 115 -15.57 18.68 1.38
C GLU A 115 -14.87 18.32 2.70
N GLY A 116 -14.21 19.30 3.31
CA GLY A 116 -13.66 19.15 4.66
C GLY A 116 -12.52 18.13 4.81
N ASN A 117 -12.35 17.65 6.05
CA ASN A 117 -11.30 16.71 6.47
C ASN A 117 -11.93 15.43 7.05
N ARG A 118 -11.53 14.26 6.54
CA ARG A 118 -12.06 12.96 7.01
C ARG A 118 -11.78 12.66 8.49
N PHE A 119 -10.85 13.39 9.11
CA PHE A 119 -10.51 13.28 10.53
C PHE A 119 -11.15 14.38 11.39
N ALA A 120 -12.07 15.18 10.82
CA ALA A 120 -12.81 16.17 11.59
C ALA A 120 -13.60 15.52 12.73
N GLY A 121 -13.58 16.16 13.91
CA GLY A 121 -14.25 15.67 15.11
C GLY A 121 -13.46 14.63 15.93
N TYR A 122 -12.40 14.03 15.41
CA TYR A 122 -11.62 13.04 16.17
C TYR A 122 -10.94 13.66 17.40
N ALA A 123 -10.38 14.87 17.30
CA ALA A 123 -9.71 15.54 18.41
C ALA A 123 -10.72 15.87 19.54
N ASP A 124 -11.89 16.37 19.19
CA ASP A 124 -12.95 16.69 20.16
C ASP A 124 -13.48 15.42 20.85
N LEU A 125 -13.68 14.35 20.08
CA LEU A 125 -14.11 13.07 20.63
C LEU A 125 -13.02 12.44 21.51
N TYR A 126 -11.75 12.54 21.12
CA TYR A 126 -10.65 12.06 21.96
C TYR A 126 -10.55 12.82 23.29
N ALA A 127 -10.76 14.13 23.29
CA ALA A 127 -10.82 14.91 24.52
C ALA A 127 -11.94 14.43 25.44
N LYS A 128 -13.05 13.95 24.89
CA LYS A 128 -14.18 13.40 25.63
C LYS A 128 -13.99 11.95 26.05
N TYR A 129 -13.31 11.15 25.22
CA TYR A 129 -13.08 9.72 25.42
C TYR A 129 -11.56 9.41 25.35
N PRO A 130 -10.78 9.86 26.34
CA PRO A 130 -9.32 9.82 26.24
C PRO A 130 -8.72 8.41 26.28
N ASN A 131 -9.45 7.41 26.76
CA ASN A 131 -8.99 6.03 26.80
C ASN A 131 -9.22 5.26 25.49
N ASP A 132 -9.81 5.90 24.50
CA ASP A 132 -10.05 5.28 23.19
C ASP A 132 -8.82 5.43 22.29
N ARG A 133 -8.12 4.31 22.05
CA ARG A 133 -6.91 4.25 21.23
C ARG A 133 -7.14 4.62 19.76
N PHE A 134 -8.35 4.35 19.23
CA PHE A 134 -8.71 4.64 17.86
C PHE A 134 -8.94 6.14 17.67
N LEU A 135 -9.58 6.77 18.66
CA LEU A 135 -9.70 8.22 18.66
C LEU A 135 -8.35 8.91 18.85
N ALA A 136 -7.44 8.36 19.65
CA ALA A 136 -6.08 8.90 19.78
C ALA A 136 -5.35 8.94 18.42
N ALA A 137 -5.38 7.86 17.65
CA ALA A 137 -4.81 7.80 16.33
C ALA A 137 -5.48 8.76 15.33
N GLY A 138 -6.81 8.87 15.38
CA GLY A 138 -7.57 9.80 14.55
C GLY A 138 -7.32 11.26 14.91
N ALA A 139 -7.21 11.59 16.20
CA ALA A 139 -6.90 12.93 16.68
C ALA A 139 -5.50 13.37 16.27
N TYR A 140 -4.50 12.47 16.33
CA TYR A 140 -3.17 12.73 15.77
C TYR A 140 -3.25 13.15 14.31
N ARG A 141 -3.98 12.39 13.48
CA ARG A 141 -4.14 12.68 12.05
C ARG A 141 -4.92 13.97 11.79
N SER A 142 -5.88 14.30 12.66
CA SER A 142 -6.60 15.57 12.60
C SER A 142 -5.66 16.75 12.81
N LEU A 143 -4.88 16.72 13.88
CA LEU A 143 -3.90 17.76 14.21
C LEU A 143 -2.80 17.87 13.13
N GLN A 144 -2.33 16.73 12.63
CA GLN A 144 -1.35 16.71 11.52
C GLN A 144 -1.89 17.39 10.26
N SER A 145 -3.16 17.15 9.91
CA SER A 145 -3.79 17.79 8.74
C SER A 145 -4.02 19.30 8.90
N GLU A 146 -3.91 19.80 10.13
CA GLU A 146 -3.95 21.23 10.47
C GLU A 146 -2.55 21.84 10.64
N ASP A 147 -1.50 21.13 10.21
CA ASP A 147 -0.07 21.52 10.34
C ASP A 147 0.41 21.71 11.79
N LYS A 148 -0.25 21.03 12.75
CA LYS A 148 0.04 21.08 14.19
C LYS A 148 0.86 19.86 14.63
N ILE A 149 1.97 19.59 13.93
CA ILE A 149 2.73 18.33 14.13
C ILE A 149 3.31 18.19 15.56
N VAL A 150 3.77 19.26 16.16
CA VAL A 150 4.36 19.24 17.51
C VAL A 150 3.27 18.89 18.54
N GLU A 151 2.11 19.56 18.49
CA GLU A 151 0.97 19.30 19.34
C GLU A 151 0.43 17.87 19.15
N ALA A 152 0.40 17.41 17.89
CA ALA A 152 -0.01 16.05 17.54
C ALA A 152 0.92 15.00 18.16
N ARG A 153 2.25 15.19 18.09
CA ARG A 153 3.24 14.30 18.71
C ARG A 153 3.14 14.26 20.24
N GLU A 154 3.01 15.43 20.88
CA GLU A 154 2.85 15.52 22.35
C GLU A 154 1.58 14.80 22.82
N MET A 155 0.47 15.03 22.14
CA MET A 155 -0.82 14.36 22.43
C MET A 155 -0.71 12.85 22.24
N LEU A 156 -0.11 12.41 21.12
CA LEU A 156 0.04 11.00 20.79
C LEU A 156 0.97 10.28 21.78
N LEU A 157 2.09 10.89 22.17
CA LEU A 157 3.00 10.35 23.19
C LEU A 157 2.27 10.16 24.52
N ALA A 158 1.53 11.17 24.99
CA ALA A 158 0.74 11.07 26.21
C ALA A 158 -0.33 9.97 26.12
N ALA A 159 -0.92 9.76 24.94
CA ALA A 159 -1.86 8.68 24.70
C ALA A 159 -1.15 7.31 24.71
N ALA A 160 -0.03 7.18 24.03
CA ALA A 160 0.74 5.94 23.93
C ALA A 160 1.21 5.47 25.31
N ASP A 161 1.77 6.37 26.11
CA ASP A 161 2.21 6.08 27.48
C ASP A 161 1.05 5.67 28.40
N ARG A 162 -0.09 6.36 28.32
CA ARG A 162 -1.26 6.05 29.14
C ARG A 162 -1.92 4.73 28.75
N LEU A 163 -2.10 4.49 27.46
CA LEU A 163 -2.83 3.34 26.94
C LEU A 163 -1.94 2.10 26.78
N ASN A 164 -0.63 2.29 26.73
CA ASN A 164 0.38 1.25 26.56
C ASN A 164 0.08 0.33 25.36
N LYS A 165 -0.14 0.93 24.17
CA LYS A 165 -0.49 0.24 22.94
C LYS A 165 0.58 0.44 21.86
N GLY A 166 1.16 -0.66 21.36
CA GLY A 166 2.27 -0.65 20.43
C GLY A 166 2.01 0.14 19.15
N HIS A 167 0.82 0.03 18.55
CA HIS A 167 0.48 0.76 17.33
C HIS A 167 0.49 2.30 17.49
N LEU A 168 0.28 2.85 18.70
CA LEU A 168 0.40 4.28 18.94
C LEU A 168 1.88 4.72 18.93
N TYR A 169 2.77 3.90 19.47
CA TYR A 169 4.21 4.13 19.36
C TYR A 169 4.68 3.99 17.91
N ASN A 170 4.13 3.04 17.14
CA ASN A 170 4.42 2.96 15.72
C ASN A 170 4.02 4.25 14.97
N LEU A 171 2.82 4.74 15.21
CA LEU A 171 2.36 6.00 14.62
C LEU A 171 3.23 7.19 15.03
N LEU A 172 3.70 7.20 16.28
CA LEU A 172 4.63 8.21 16.78
C LEU A 172 5.99 8.10 16.09
N ALA A 173 6.52 6.89 15.90
CA ALA A 173 7.75 6.65 15.15
C ALA A 173 7.66 7.23 13.72
N TYR A 174 6.60 6.89 13.00
CA TYR A 174 6.39 7.44 11.66
C TYR A 174 6.27 8.96 11.62
N SER A 175 5.83 9.61 12.71
CA SER A 175 5.80 11.06 12.80
C SER A 175 7.18 11.71 12.77
N TYR A 176 8.22 10.93 13.11
CA TYR A 176 9.64 11.33 13.08
C TYR A 176 10.38 10.81 11.83
N MET A 177 9.73 9.98 11.02
CA MET A 177 10.30 9.45 9.78
C MET A 177 9.76 10.17 8.54
N TRP A 178 8.49 10.59 8.56
CA TRP A 178 7.82 11.11 7.39
C TRP A 178 8.24 12.56 7.09
N ASN A 179 8.81 12.79 5.91
CA ASN A 179 9.34 14.09 5.45
C ASN A 179 10.41 14.71 6.37
N ILE A 180 11.15 13.86 7.10
CA ILE A 180 12.27 14.23 7.94
C ILE A 180 13.55 13.68 7.32
N ASP A 181 14.59 14.48 7.26
CA ASP A 181 15.90 14.07 6.77
C ASP A 181 16.41 12.85 7.56
N PRO A 182 16.64 11.69 6.90
CA PRO A 182 17.09 10.48 7.57
C PRO A 182 18.43 10.63 8.31
N ASP A 183 19.26 11.60 7.94
CA ASP A 183 20.54 11.86 8.60
C ASP A 183 20.42 12.78 9.82
N SER A 184 19.22 13.28 10.11
CA SER A 184 18.98 14.20 11.22
C SER A 184 18.81 13.50 12.57
N GLU A 185 19.15 14.20 13.68
CA GLU A 185 18.85 13.75 15.03
C GLU A 185 17.33 13.59 15.28
N GLU A 186 16.49 14.35 14.55
CA GLU A 186 15.03 14.26 14.65
C GLU A 186 14.55 12.91 14.11
N TYR A 187 15.10 12.43 13.01
CA TYR A 187 14.77 11.11 12.45
C TYR A 187 15.11 9.97 13.41
N ASP A 188 16.27 10.07 14.08
CA ASP A 188 16.71 9.06 15.05
C ASP A 188 15.78 8.94 16.26
N MET A 189 14.94 9.93 16.54
CA MET A 189 13.89 9.86 17.56
C MET A 189 12.82 8.79 17.26
N ALA A 190 12.72 8.30 16.03
CA ALA A 190 11.79 7.24 15.66
C ALA A 190 12.17 5.88 16.29
N LEU A 191 13.47 5.56 16.34
CA LEU A 191 13.96 4.24 16.74
C LEU A 191 13.47 3.78 18.12
N PRO A 192 13.57 4.55 19.20
CA PRO A 192 13.06 4.14 20.52
C PRO A 192 11.56 3.80 20.52
N TYR A 193 10.77 4.44 19.67
CA TYR A 193 9.33 4.18 19.56
C TYR A 193 9.05 2.89 18.78
N ILE A 194 9.82 2.58 17.74
CA ILE A 194 9.73 1.29 17.04
C ILE A 194 10.12 0.16 18.00
N GLU A 195 11.21 0.30 18.75
CA GLU A 195 11.63 -0.67 19.75
C GLU A 195 10.56 -0.88 20.82
N LYS A 196 9.89 0.20 21.26
CA LYS A 196 8.79 0.09 22.21
C LYS A 196 7.57 -0.61 21.63
N TYR A 197 7.28 -0.40 20.34
CA TYR A 197 6.26 -1.18 19.64
C TYR A 197 6.60 -2.67 19.63
N MET A 198 7.82 -3.04 19.28
CA MET A 198 8.29 -4.43 19.30
C MET A 198 8.20 -5.07 20.68
N GLU A 199 8.52 -4.31 21.74
CA GLU A 199 8.39 -4.79 23.13
C GLU A 199 6.93 -5.11 23.50
N LEU A 200 6.00 -4.24 23.11
CA LEU A 200 4.58 -4.37 23.48
C LEU A 200 3.85 -5.42 22.64
N ASP A 201 4.19 -5.53 21.36
CA ASP A 201 3.53 -6.41 20.41
C ASP A 201 4.56 -7.33 19.69
N PRO A 202 5.26 -8.23 20.43
CA PRO A 202 6.44 -8.95 19.92
C PRO A 202 6.15 -9.99 18.83
N LYS A 203 4.88 -10.19 18.48
CA LYS A 203 4.43 -11.09 17.40
C LYS A 203 3.85 -10.35 16.19
N GLN A 204 4.05 -9.05 16.14
CA GLN A 204 3.56 -8.23 15.04
C GLN A 204 4.64 -8.02 13.99
N ALA A 205 4.46 -8.65 12.82
CA ALA A 205 5.38 -8.50 11.68
C ALA A 205 5.54 -7.02 11.26
N ASN A 206 4.48 -6.22 11.40
CA ASN A 206 4.53 -4.79 11.11
C ASN A 206 5.54 -4.00 11.96
N ALA A 207 5.87 -4.46 13.17
CA ALA A 207 6.89 -3.79 13.97
C ALA A 207 8.30 -3.98 13.38
N LEU A 208 8.59 -5.18 12.87
CA LEU A 208 9.84 -5.47 12.14
C LEU A 208 9.88 -4.77 10.80
N ASP A 209 8.75 -4.67 10.10
CA ASP A 209 8.65 -3.93 8.84
C ASP A 209 8.96 -2.43 9.05
N SER A 210 8.43 -1.83 10.11
CA SER A 210 8.73 -0.43 10.48
C SER A 210 10.20 -0.21 10.79
N LEU A 211 10.87 -1.18 11.43
CA LEU A 211 12.30 -1.14 11.68
C LEU A 211 13.09 -1.30 10.38
N GLY A 212 12.63 -2.15 9.48
CA GLY A 212 13.19 -2.28 8.13
C GLY A 212 13.10 -0.97 7.34
N GLU A 213 11.96 -0.26 7.40
CA GLU A 213 11.80 1.05 6.76
C GLU A 213 12.70 2.12 7.37
N PHE A 214 12.88 2.12 8.70
CA PHE A 214 13.82 3.01 9.36
C PHE A 214 15.23 2.87 8.80
N TYR A 215 15.75 1.64 8.71
CA TYR A 215 17.09 1.38 8.20
C TYR A 215 17.21 1.56 6.68
N LEU A 216 16.13 1.27 5.92
CA LEU A 216 16.11 1.53 4.47
C LEU A 216 16.33 3.01 4.17
N ASN A 217 15.63 3.88 4.89
CA ASN A 217 15.74 5.34 4.69
C ASN A 217 17.10 5.87 5.18
N LYS A 218 17.72 5.25 6.18
CA LYS A 218 19.09 5.56 6.60
C LYS A 218 20.17 5.02 5.66
N GLY A 219 19.80 4.29 4.60
CA GLY A 219 20.76 3.66 3.69
C GLY A 219 21.45 2.40 4.23
N ASP A 220 21.06 1.91 5.40
CA ASP A 220 21.54 0.62 5.94
C ASP A 220 20.70 -0.54 5.36
N TYR A 221 20.94 -0.81 4.08
CA TYR A 221 20.16 -1.76 3.31
C TYR A 221 20.27 -3.20 3.82
N ASP A 222 21.40 -3.59 4.38
CA ASP A 222 21.60 -4.93 4.94
C ASP A 222 20.70 -5.16 6.15
N LEU A 223 20.61 -4.17 7.03
CA LEU A 223 19.67 -4.22 8.16
C LEU A 223 18.23 -4.17 7.69
N ALA A 224 17.90 -3.33 6.71
CA ALA A 224 16.56 -3.26 6.14
C ALA A 224 16.11 -4.61 5.56
N VAL A 225 16.95 -5.25 4.73
CA VAL A 225 16.68 -6.59 4.18
C VAL A 225 16.45 -7.61 5.30
N ARG A 226 17.30 -7.60 6.32
CA ARG A 226 17.19 -8.54 7.45
C ARG A 226 15.85 -8.40 8.16
N TYR A 227 15.44 -7.19 8.52
CA TYR A 227 14.20 -6.97 9.27
C TYR A 227 12.96 -7.24 8.43
N TYR A 228 12.96 -6.93 7.15
CA TYR A 228 11.86 -7.30 6.25
C TYR A 228 11.73 -8.81 6.05
N MET A 229 12.86 -9.54 6.01
CA MET A 229 12.85 -11.00 5.98
C MET A 229 12.32 -11.59 7.30
N GLU A 230 12.76 -11.08 8.44
CA GLU A 230 12.26 -11.48 9.75
C GLU A 230 10.75 -11.21 9.89
N ALA A 231 10.25 -10.08 9.35
CA ALA A 231 8.81 -9.80 9.31
C ALA A 231 8.04 -10.86 8.49
N THR A 232 8.57 -11.25 7.32
CA THR A 232 7.99 -12.29 6.47
C THR A 232 8.03 -13.68 7.13
N GLU A 233 9.09 -13.99 7.86
CA GLU A 233 9.21 -15.26 8.61
C GLU A 233 8.25 -15.29 9.79
N MET A 234 8.07 -14.17 10.48
CA MET A 234 7.14 -14.04 11.60
C MET A 234 5.69 -14.21 11.16
N ASP A 235 5.29 -13.60 10.06
CA ASP A 235 3.98 -13.76 9.45
C ASP A 235 4.11 -13.94 7.93
N PRO A 236 4.06 -15.18 7.42
CA PRO A 236 4.12 -15.46 5.99
C PRO A 236 2.98 -14.83 5.15
N ASN A 237 1.90 -14.39 5.80
CA ASN A 237 0.79 -13.70 5.15
C ASN A 237 0.92 -12.16 5.22
N PHE A 238 1.98 -11.66 5.83
CA PHE A 238 2.27 -10.23 5.85
C PHE A 238 2.73 -9.78 4.46
N SER A 239 1.80 -9.28 3.67
CA SER A 239 1.97 -9.02 2.22
C SER A 239 3.05 -7.98 1.88
N TRP A 240 3.42 -7.12 2.83
CA TRP A 240 4.44 -6.08 2.63
C TRP A 240 5.87 -6.62 2.67
N GLY A 241 6.12 -7.65 3.49
CA GLY A 241 7.45 -8.20 3.73
C GLY A 241 8.20 -8.60 2.46
N PRO A 242 7.68 -9.47 1.57
CA PRO A 242 8.38 -9.87 0.35
C PRO A 242 8.66 -8.69 -0.58
N ARG A 243 7.71 -7.77 -0.73
CA ARG A 243 7.89 -6.56 -1.55
C ARG A 243 9.02 -5.69 -0.99
N ASN A 244 8.94 -5.37 0.29
CA ASN A 244 9.92 -4.49 0.93
C ASN A 244 11.31 -5.12 0.95
N THR A 245 11.40 -6.45 1.15
CA THR A 245 12.66 -7.20 1.00
C THR A 245 13.23 -7.06 -0.41
N ALA A 246 12.41 -7.23 -1.45
CA ALA A 246 12.88 -7.12 -2.83
C ALA A 246 13.38 -5.72 -3.17
N LEU A 247 12.67 -4.69 -2.71
CA LEU A 247 13.07 -3.29 -2.91
C LEU A 247 14.36 -2.95 -2.15
N ALA A 248 14.48 -3.37 -0.89
CA ALA A 248 15.71 -3.18 -0.10
C ALA A 248 16.91 -3.90 -0.71
N GLN A 249 16.73 -5.13 -1.20
CA GLN A 249 17.77 -5.87 -1.93
C GLN A 249 18.19 -5.16 -3.22
N TYR A 250 17.25 -4.53 -3.92
CA TYR A 250 17.56 -3.73 -5.09
C TYR A 250 18.39 -2.49 -4.72
N GLN A 251 18.00 -1.75 -3.68
CA GLN A 251 18.73 -0.59 -3.20
C GLN A 251 20.12 -0.97 -2.64
N ALA A 252 20.24 -2.11 -1.95
CA ALA A 252 21.53 -2.64 -1.52
C ALA A 252 22.46 -2.88 -2.71
N LYS A 253 21.95 -3.45 -3.80
CA LYS A 253 22.74 -3.62 -5.03
C LYS A 253 23.12 -2.29 -5.66
N LEU A 254 22.20 -1.31 -5.69
CA LEU A 254 22.49 0.03 -6.21
C LEU A 254 23.61 0.74 -5.45
N SER A 255 23.79 0.48 -4.17
CA SER A 255 24.85 1.08 -3.35
C SER A 255 26.26 0.53 -3.68
N HIS A 256 26.35 -0.60 -4.39
CA HIS A 256 27.62 -1.18 -4.81
C HIS A 256 28.03 -0.70 -6.20
N ASP A 257 29.21 -0.12 -6.33
CA ASP A 257 29.72 0.42 -7.61
C ASP A 257 29.91 -0.66 -8.70
N GLU A 258 30.13 -1.91 -8.32
CA GLU A 258 30.32 -3.03 -9.25
C GLU A 258 29.00 -3.62 -9.76
N ALA A 259 27.86 -3.27 -9.17
CA ALA A 259 26.56 -3.81 -9.58
C ALA A 259 26.17 -3.30 -10.96
N LYS A 260 25.76 -4.22 -11.82
CA LYS A 260 25.26 -3.93 -13.17
C LYS A 260 23.76 -3.59 -13.10
N ILE A 261 23.44 -2.46 -12.50
CA ILE A 261 22.10 -1.90 -12.39
C ILE A 261 22.08 -0.54 -13.06
N MET A 262 21.01 -0.23 -13.79
CA MET A 262 20.85 1.08 -14.41
C MET A 262 20.57 2.14 -13.34
N ARG A 263 21.51 3.07 -13.19
CA ARG A 263 21.33 4.20 -12.26
C ARG A 263 20.49 5.28 -12.91
N THR A 264 19.56 5.82 -12.18
CA THR A 264 18.74 6.97 -12.57
C THR A 264 19.44 8.29 -12.26
N SER A 265 18.97 9.39 -12.85
CA SER A 265 19.59 10.71 -12.70
C SER A 265 19.28 11.38 -11.35
N THR A 266 18.31 10.87 -10.58
CA THR A 266 17.97 11.48 -9.29
C THR A 266 19.05 11.22 -8.23
N GLU A 267 19.41 12.26 -7.49
CA GLU A 267 20.26 12.18 -6.30
C GLU A 267 19.44 12.08 -5.01
N SER A 268 18.11 12.25 -5.11
CA SER A 268 17.20 12.13 -3.97
C SER A 268 16.90 10.65 -3.67
N GLN A 269 17.27 10.20 -2.48
CA GLN A 269 16.96 8.83 -2.03
C GLN A 269 15.45 8.61 -1.93
N ASP A 270 14.69 9.61 -1.46
CA ASP A 270 13.23 9.54 -1.36
C ASP A 270 12.58 9.43 -2.75
N ALA A 271 13.09 10.18 -3.73
CA ALA A 271 12.63 10.07 -5.10
C ALA A 271 12.94 8.68 -5.69
N SER A 272 14.15 8.16 -5.45
CA SER A 272 14.55 6.81 -5.88
C SER A 272 13.66 5.73 -5.25
N ASN A 273 13.45 5.77 -3.95
CA ASN A 273 12.57 4.82 -3.22
C ASN A 273 11.12 4.90 -3.73
N GLY A 274 10.60 6.11 -3.94
CA GLY A 274 9.27 6.35 -4.50
C GLY A 274 9.14 5.78 -5.91
N PHE A 275 10.14 5.96 -6.75
CA PHE A 275 10.20 5.46 -8.11
C PHE A 275 10.24 3.92 -8.16
N ASP A 276 11.04 3.27 -7.33
CA ASP A 276 11.13 1.81 -7.27
C ASP A 276 9.84 1.19 -6.76
N ARG A 277 9.22 1.81 -5.75
CA ARG A 277 7.88 1.43 -5.29
C ARG A 277 6.84 1.55 -6.40
N ALA A 278 6.89 2.64 -7.17
CA ALA A 278 5.97 2.86 -8.28
C ALA A 278 6.12 1.80 -9.38
N ARG A 279 7.36 1.44 -9.76
CA ARG A 279 7.62 0.35 -10.73
C ARG A 279 7.07 -0.98 -10.24
N TRP A 280 7.27 -1.30 -8.96
CA TRP A 280 6.72 -2.52 -8.36
C TRP A 280 5.18 -2.55 -8.45
N GLN A 281 4.52 -1.45 -8.08
CA GLN A 281 3.06 -1.32 -8.14
C GLN A 281 2.54 -1.42 -9.58
N LEU A 282 3.24 -0.80 -10.52
CA LEU A 282 2.92 -0.89 -11.95
C LEU A 282 2.90 -2.34 -12.44
N TYR A 283 3.90 -3.14 -12.05
CA TYR A 283 4.00 -4.55 -12.46
C TYR A 283 3.04 -5.49 -11.73
N ASN A 284 2.46 -5.05 -10.63
CA ASN A 284 1.36 -5.74 -9.93
C ASN A 284 -0.02 -5.24 -10.34
N LEU A 285 -0.15 -4.44 -11.40
CA LEU A 285 -1.39 -3.82 -11.91
C LEU A 285 -2.06 -2.88 -10.89
N GLU A 286 -1.33 -2.38 -9.93
CA GLU A 286 -1.78 -1.38 -8.95
C GLU A 286 -1.61 0.04 -9.52
N TRP A 287 -2.21 0.31 -10.65
CA TRP A 287 -1.91 1.51 -11.47
C TRP A 287 -2.19 2.83 -10.74
N GLU A 288 -3.27 2.92 -9.95
CA GLU A 288 -3.56 4.14 -9.16
C GLU A 288 -2.51 4.40 -8.08
N ASN A 289 -2.02 3.34 -7.43
CA ASN A 289 -0.95 3.43 -6.46
C ASN A 289 0.39 3.76 -7.13
N ALA A 290 0.68 3.16 -8.27
CA ALA A 290 1.87 3.45 -9.08
C ALA A 290 1.91 4.92 -9.50
N TYR A 291 0.78 5.47 -9.99
CA TYR A 291 0.66 6.89 -10.34
C TYR A 291 0.98 7.81 -9.16
N LYS A 292 0.42 7.51 -7.98
CA LYS A 292 0.69 8.29 -6.76
C LYS A 292 2.16 8.20 -6.34
N SER A 293 2.77 7.02 -6.44
CA SER A 293 4.17 6.82 -6.08
C SER A 293 5.13 7.48 -7.08
N PHE A 294 4.83 7.50 -8.39
CA PHE A 294 5.57 8.31 -9.34
C PHE A 294 5.40 9.81 -9.08
N SER A 295 4.19 10.26 -8.74
CA SER A 295 3.94 11.65 -8.36
C SER A 295 4.73 12.05 -7.11
N TYR A 296 4.80 11.17 -6.11
CA TYR A 296 5.65 11.37 -4.93
C TYR A 296 7.13 11.49 -5.32
N ALA A 297 7.65 10.60 -6.18
CA ALA A 297 9.04 10.68 -6.65
C ALA A 297 9.34 12.02 -7.33
N ILE A 298 8.40 12.53 -8.13
CA ILE A 298 8.48 13.85 -8.78
C ILE A 298 8.43 14.99 -7.76
N GLU A 299 7.61 14.89 -6.72
CA GLU A 299 7.57 15.87 -5.63
C GLU A 299 8.89 15.94 -4.87
N GLN A 300 9.57 14.80 -4.66
CA GLN A 300 10.87 14.73 -3.99
C GLN A 300 12.04 15.17 -4.88
N ASP A 301 11.92 14.99 -6.20
CA ASP A 301 12.86 15.51 -7.20
C ASP A 301 12.12 15.93 -8.48
N PRO A 302 11.77 17.23 -8.61
CA PRO A 302 11.12 17.75 -9.81
C PRO A 302 11.92 17.62 -11.11
N ASN A 303 13.21 17.27 -11.03
CA ASN A 303 14.07 17.07 -12.21
C ASN A 303 14.18 15.59 -12.62
N PHE A 304 13.52 14.68 -11.93
CA PHE A 304 13.58 13.26 -12.22
C PHE A 304 12.80 12.89 -13.49
N ALA A 305 13.43 13.07 -14.63
CA ALA A 305 12.84 12.94 -15.97
C ALA A 305 12.16 11.58 -16.21
N LEU A 306 12.81 10.46 -15.80
CA LEU A 306 12.26 9.13 -16.00
C LEU A 306 10.97 8.90 -15.20
N ALA A 307 10.81 9.55 -14.04
CA ALA A 307 9.59 9.44 -13.25
C ALA A 307 8.38 10.04 -13.98
N TYR A 308 8.55 11.15 -14.70
CA TYR A 308 7.49 11.72 -15.55
C TYR A 308 7.12 10.77 -16.69
N ALA A 309 8.10 10.21 -17.40
CA ALA A 309 7.83 9.26 -18.49
C ALA A 309 7.06 8.02 -18.01
N MET A 310 7.43 7.47 -16.86
CA MET A 310 6.77 6.30 -16.29
C MET A 310 5.40 6.65 -15.70
N ARG A 311 5.19 7.87 -15.21
CA ARG A 311 3.88 8.35 -14.78
C ARG A 311 2.94 8.49 -15.99
N ALA A 312 3.41 9.04 -17.09
CA ALA A 312 2.65 9.09 -18.35
C ALA A 312 2.21 7.69 -18.82
N ARG A 313 3.15 6.73 -18.82
CA ARG A 313 2.84 5.32 -19.16
C ARG A 313 1.78 4.73 -18.22
N THR A 314 1.83 5.06 -16.93
CA THR A 314 0.84 4.61 -15.94
C THR A 314 -0.53 5.26 -16.17
N SER A 315 -0.55 6.55 -16.55
CA SER A 315 -1.78 7.28 -16.89
C SER A 315 -2.52 6.68 -18.08
N ASP A 316 -1.80 6.15 -19.06
CA ASP A 316 -2.39 5.45 -20.21
C ASP A 316 -3.16 4.19 -19.76
N PHE A 317 -2.59 3.39 -18.86
CA PHE A 317 -3.29 2.23 -18.28
C PHE A 317 -4.54 2.62 -17.46
N LEU A 318 -4.55 3.82 -16.87
CA LEU A 318 -5.69 4.36 -16.13
C LEU A 318 -6.76 4.99 -17.05
N GLY A 319 -6.44 5.20 -18.33
CA GLY A 319 -7.30 5.93 -19.26
C GLY A 319 -7.33 7.44 -19.01
N ASN A 320 -6.39 7.99 -18.26
CA ASN A 320 -6.26 9.41 -17.94
C ASN A 320 -5.47 10.13 -19.03
N GLN A 321 -6.14 10.55 -20.10
CA GLN A 321 -5.46 11.16 -21.26
C GLN A 321 -4.96 12.61 -21.03
N GLY A 322 -5.43 13.28 -19.96
CA GLY A 322 -5.17 14.73 -19.79
C GLY A 322 -3.72 15.08 -19.42
N ASP A 323 -3.04 14.21 -18.67
CA ASP A 323 -1.72 14.50 -18.13
C ASP A 323 -0.57 13.88 -18.94
N ILE A 324 -0.90 12.97 -19.89
CA ILE A 324 0.12 12.19 -20.62
C ILE A 324 1.03 13.08 -21.46
N ALA A 325 0.46 14.01 -22.23
CA ALA A 325 1.23 14.86 -23.14
C ALA A 325 2.19 15.76 -22.37
N ASP A 326 1.70 16.39 -21.29
CA ASP A 326 2.50 17.29 -20.45
C ASP A 326 3.66 16.53 -19.78
N ASP A 327 3.40 15.37 -19.23
CA ASP A 327 4.43 14.52 -18.61
C ASP A 327 5.49 14.08 -19.62
N LEU A 328 5.09 13.69 -20.84
CA LEU A 328 6.05 13.29 -21.88
C LEU A 328 6.90 14.47 -22.37
N ASP A 329 6.30 15.66 -22.54
CA ASP A 329 7.02 16.86 -22.95
C ASP A 329 8.05 17.25 -21.90
N ILE A 330 7.68 17.22 -20.62
CA ILE A 330 8.59 17.47 -19.50
C ILE A 330 9.72 16.42 -19.49
N ALA A 331 9.38 15.13 -19.54
CA ALA A 331 10.36 14.03 -19.51
C ALA A 331 11.38 14.15 -20.64
N VAL A 332 10.93 14.38 -21.89
CA VAL A 332 11.80 14.53 -23.05
C VAL A 332 12.68 15.77 -22.93
N SER A 333 12.12 16.92 -22.48
CA SER A 333 12.90 18.14 -22.31
C SER A 333 14.03 17.98 -21.28
N MET A 334 13.78 17.23 -20.21
CA MET A 334 14.74 17.00 -19.12
C MET A 334 15.72 15.85 -19.42
N SER A 335 15.43 14.97 -20.39
CA SER A 335 16.25 13.82 -20.73
C SER A 335 17.68 14.18 -21.11
N LEU A 336 17.93 15.43 -21.53
CA LEU A 336 19.26 15.94 -21.84
C LEU A 336 20.22 15.96 -20.63
N ASN A 337 19.67 15.95 -19.41
CA ASN A 337 20.43 15.93 -18.16
C ASN A 337 20.57 14.51 -17.58
N ALA A 338 19.90 13.55 -18.16
CA ALA A 338 19.96 12.14 -17.76
C ALA A 338 21.15 11.41 -18.39
N SER A 339 21.45 10.20 -17.89
CA SER A 339 22.43 9.33 -18.57
C SER A 339 21.94 8.93 -19.97
N GLU A 340 22.86 8.51 -20.85
CA GLU A 340 22.51 8.10 -22.21
C GLU A 340 21.43 6.99 -22.24
N ASP A 341 21.54 6.00 -21.35
CA ASP A 341 20.59 4.88 -21.30
C ASP A 341 19.23 5.32 -20.70
N GLU A 342 19.24 6.18 -19.69
CA GLU A 342 18.01 6.73 -19.12
C GLU A 342 17.30 7.64 -20.14
N ALA A 343 18.04 8.50 -20.82
CA ALA A 343 17.51 9.33 -21.92
C ALA A 343 16.93 8.46 -23.04
N ALA A 344 17.58 7.35 -23.37
CA ALA A 344 17.06 6.41 -24.35
C ALA A 344 15.74 5.77 -23.89
N MET A 345 15.60 5.41 -22.62
CA MET A 345 14.34 4.89 -22.05
C MET A 345 13.21 5.93 -22.11
N ILE A 346 13.48 7.17 -21.69
CA ILE A 346 12.51 8.26 -21.75
C ILE A 346 12.00 8.46 -23.17
N ASN A 347 12.93 8.56 -24.14
CA ASN A 347 12.58 8.75 -25.55
C ASN A 347 11.84 7.53 -26.15
N ALA A 348 12.17 6.31 -25.71
CA ALA A 348 11.46 5.11 -26.17
C ALA A 348 10.02 5.08 -25.65
N VAL A 349 9.79 5.40 -24.37
CA VAL A 349 8.44 5.53 -23.79
C VAL A 349 7.64 6.59 -24.55
N ALA A 350 8.21 7.79 -24.71
CA ALA A 350 7.54 8.89 -25.42
C ALA A 350 7.18 8.53 -26.87
N ASN A 351 8.12 7.89 -27.60
CA ASN A 351 7.90 7.45 -28.97
C ASN A 351 6.81 6.37 -29.07
N ASP A 352 6.81 5.38 -28.16
CA ASP A 352 5.82 4.32 -28.19
C ASP A 352 4.42 4.85 -27.90
N MET A 353 4.29 5.77 -26.93
CA MET A 353 3.01 6.37 -26.57
C MET A 353 2.48 7.35 -27.64
N THR A 354 3.37 8.05 -28.33
CA THR A 354 2.99 9.03 -29.36
C THR A 354 2.72 8.38 -30.72
N ASN A 355 3.51 7.38 -31.11
CA ASN A 355 3.53 6.80 -32.45
C ASN A 355 3.04 5.36 -32.50
N GLY A 356 2.68 4.74 -31.36
CA GLY A 356 2.24 3.35 -31.28
C GLY A 356 3.31 2.33 -31.70
N THR A 357 4.57 2.66 -31.46
CA THR A 357 5.71 1.76 -31.73
C THR A 357 5.98 0.84 -30.54
N SER A 358 6.98 -0.04 -30.64
CA SER A 358 7.40 -0.94 -29.55
C SER A 358 8.91 -0.82 -29.30
N THR A 359 9.43 0.40 -29.39
CA THR A 359 10.87 0.68 -29.25
C THR A 359 11.36 0.46 -27.84
N PHE A 360 10.52 0.68 -26.83
CA PHE A 360 10.82 0.45 -25.43
C PHE A 360 11.13 -1.02 -25.14
N ASN A 361 10.37 -1.96 -25.71
CA ASN A 361 10.62 -3.39 -25.54
C ASN A 361 11.99 -3.83 -26.07
N ALA A 362 12.34 -3.38 -27.27
CA ALA A 362 13.66 -3.69 -27.88
C ALA A 362 14.82 -3.05 -27.10
N LEU A 363 14.60 -1.83 -26.58
CA LEU A 363 15.57 -1.15 -25.74
C LEU A 363 15.75 -1.86 -24.41
N SER A 364 14.66 -2.29 -23.77
CA SER A 364 14.70 -3.00 -22.47
C SER A 364 15.49 -4.30 -22.56
N GLU A 365 15.39 -5.06 -23.67
CA GLU A 365 16.22 -6.25 -23.91
C GLU A 365 17.71 -5.91 -23.93
N ARG A 366 18.10 -4.87 -24.65
CA ARG A 366 19.50 -4.43 -24.74
C ARG A 366 20.02 -3.92 -23.39
N LEU A 367 19.19 -3.18 -22.64
CA LEU A 367 19.58 -2.65 -21.34
C LEU A 367 19.68 -3.76 -20.30
N ALA A 368 18.78 -4.75 -20.31
CA ALA A 368 18.87 -5.89 -19.40
C ALA A 368 20.14 -6.73 -19.61
N ASP A 369 20.64 -6.87 -20.86
CA ASP A 369 21.93 -7.49 -21.12
C ASP A 369 23.11 -6.67 -20.55
N LYS A 370 23.03 -5.34 -20.61
CA LYS A 370 24.04 -4.43 -20.06
C LYS A 370 23.99 -4.37 -18.53
N TYR A 371 22.79 -4.34 -17.97
CA TYR A 371 22.49 -4.19 -16.55
C TYR A 371 21.93 -5.50 -15.98
N SER A 372 22.76 -6.54 -15.99
CA SER A 372 22.33 -7.92 -15.71
C SER A 372 21.86 -8.18 -14.27
N ASP A 373 22.06 -7.23 -13.35
CA ASP A 373 21.61 -7.32 -11.96
C ASP A 373 20.30 -6.54 -11.72
N ASP A 374 19.77 -5.87 -12.76
CA ASP A 374 18.56 -5.05 -12.66
C ASP A 374 17.28 -5.89 -12.82
N SER A 375 16.62 -6.15 -11.69
CA SER A 375 15.38 -6.94 -11.64
C SER A 375 14.22 -6.29 -12.41
N PHE A 376 14.16 -4.96 -12.46
CA PHE A 376 13.09 -4.25 -13.15
C PHE A 376 13.27 -4.31 -14.67
N LEU A 377 14.49 -4.11 -15.17
CA LEU A 377 14.80 -4.30 -16.59
C LEU A 377 14.63 -5.76 -17.02
N ALA A 378 15.06 -6.71 -16.19
CA ALA A 378 14.82 -8.12 -16.44
C ALA A 378 13.33 -8.44 -16.56
N PHE A 379 12.48 -7.85 -15.72
CA PHE A 379 11.03 -8.03 -15.79
C PHE A 379 10.42 -7.42 -17.06
N GLU A 380 10.86 -6.23 -17.48
CA GLU A 380 10.41 -5.64 -18.75
C GLU A 380 10.71 -6.58 -19.94
N THR A 381 11.83 -7.30 -19.91
CA THR A 381 12.11 -8.29 -20.96
C THR A 381 11.21 -9.51 -20.92
N VAL A 382 10.80 -9.96 -19.72
CA VAL A 382 9.79 -11.02 -19.56
C VAL A 382 8.46 -10.54 -20.15
N PHE A 383 8.03 -9.34 -19.79
CA PHE A 383 6.78 -8.75 -20.25
C PHE A 383 6.75 -8.56 -21.77
N ALA A 384 7.84 -8.06 -22.35
CA ALA A 384 7.98 -7.88 -23.81
C ALA A 384 7.86 -9.19 -24.60
N THR A 385 8.23 -10.32 -24.00
CA THR A 385 8.16 -11.64 -24.67
C THR A 385 6.77 -12.23 -24.76
N ILE A 386 5.83 -11.83 -23.91
CA ILE A 386 4.46 -12.41 -23.87
C ILE A 386 3.76 -12.28 -25.23
N SER A 387 3.89 -11.13 -25.88
CA SER A 387 3.21 -10.85 -27.15
C SER A 387 3.97 -11.33 -28.42
N GLN A 388 5.23 -11.71 -28.27
CA GLN A 388 6.13 -11.92 -29.41
C GLN A 388 6.68 -13.36 -29.54
N THR A 389 6.68 -14.13 -28.45
CA THR A 389 7.33 -15.45 -28.42
C THR A 389 6.54 -16.39 -27.49
N GLY A 390 6.55 -17.69 -27.79
CA GLY A 390 5.80 -18.67 -27.00
C GLY A 390 6.28 -18.81 -25.54
N ALA A 391 5.46 -19.49 -24.74
CA ALA A 391 5.62 -19.70 -23.30
C ALA A 391 7.01 -20.20 -22.84
N ASP A 392 7.73 -20.94 -23.67
CA ASP A 392 9.07 -21.42 -23.32
C ASP A 392 10.05 -20.26 -23.06
N LYS A 393 10.09 -19.26 -23.94
CA LYS A 393 10.99 -18.13 -23.79
C LYS A 393 10.59 -17.23 -22.60
N VAL A 394 9.27 -17.08 -22.36
CA VAL A 394 8.77 -16.39 -21.16
C VAL A 394 9.24 -17.11 -19.90
N LEU A 395 9.10 -18.44 -19.84
CA LEU A 395 9.54 -19.25 -18.70
C LEU A 395 11.05 -19.19 -18.46
N ASP A 396 11.86 -19.24 -19.53
CA ASP A 396 13.32 -19.17 -19.38
C ASP A 396 13.76 -17.83 -18.76
N ARG A 397 13.20 -16.72 -19.23
CA ARG A 397 13.49 -15.37 -18.69
C ARG A 397 12.93 -15.19 -17.29
N ALA A 398 11.69 -15.63 -17.05
CA ALA A 398 11.05 -15.52 -15.75
C ALA A 398 11.78 -16.36 -14.68
N LYS A 399 12.24 -17.56 -15.01
CA LYS A 399 13.06 -18.39 -14.11
C LYS A 399 14.41 -17.76 -13.80
N ALA A 400 15.05 -17.13 -14.80
CA ALA A 400 16.30 -16.42 -14.58
C ALA A 400 16.10 -15.24 -13.62
N LEU A 401 15.04 -14.45 -13.81
CA LEU A 401 14.69 -13.35 -12.91
C LEU A 401 14.36 -13.87 -11.50
N TYR A 402 13.56 -14.93 -11.39
CA TYR A 402 13.21 -15.52 -10.09
C TYR A 402 14.45 -16.05 -9.35
N ALA A 403 15.42 -16.63 -10.07
CA ALA A 403 16.69 -17.06 -9.48
C ALA A 403 17.55 -15.86 -9.01
N MET A 404 17.52 -14.74 -9.74
CA MET A 404 18.25 -13.52 -9.40
C MET A 404 17.64 -12.80 -8.19
N ASN A 405 16.30 -12.73 -8.13
CA ASN A 405 15.55 -12.10 -7.06
C ASN A 405 14.27 -12.88 -6.74
N PRO A 406 14.33 -13.89 -5.84
CA PRO A 406 13.16 -14.71 -5.48
C PRO A 406 12.00 -13.91 -4.85
N ASN A 407 12.28 -12.72 -4.30
CA ASN A 407 11.27 -11.85 -3.69
C ASN A 407 10.57 -10.94 -4.71
N PHE A 408 11.00 -10.95 -5.97
CA PHE A 408 10.34 -10.20 -7.04
C PHE A 408 9.07 -10.93 -7.50
N THR A 409 8.01 -10.85 -6.69
CA THR A 409 6.76 -11.63 -6.85
C THR A 409 6.00 -11.41 -8.16
N PRO A 410 6.07 -10.25 -8.87
CA PRO A 410 5.42 -10.10 -10.18
C PRO A 410 5.81 -11.18 -11.19
N VAL A 411 7.03 -11.72 -11.09
CA VAL A 411 7.51 -12.78 -11.99
C VAL A 411 6.75 -14.10 -11.84
N LEU A 412 6.20 -14.39 -10.64
CA LEU A 412 5.40 -15.59 -10.40
C LEU A 412 4.12 -15.59 -11.23
N ASN A 413 3.52 -14.42 -11.45
CA ASN A 413 2.39 -14.24 -12.35
C ASN A 413 2.74 -14.67 -13.77
N MET A 414 3.83 -14.16 -14.30
CA MET A 414 4.31 -14.49 -15.65
C MET A 414 4.60 -15.98 -15.81
N MET A 415 5.22 -16.59 -14.80
CA MET A 415 5.46 -18.05 -14.79
C MET A 415 4.15 -18.84 -14.77
N GLY A 416 3.17 -18.41 -13.96
CA GLY A 416 1.86 -19.03 -13.88
C GLY A 416 1.15 -19.07 -15.23
N TYR A 417 1.02 -17.93 -15.89
CA TYR A 417 0.40 -17.86 -17.23
C TYR A 417 1.16 -18.63 -18.29
N ALA A 418 2.49 -18.59 -18.29
CA ALA A 418 3.30 -19.35 -19.24
C ALA A 418 3.17 -20.87 -19.04
N TYR A 419 3.03 -21.35 -17.78
CA TYR A 419 2.71 -22.74 -17.52
C TYR A 419 1.28 -23.10 -17.94
N MET A 420 0.29 -22.22 -17.76
CA MET A 420 -1.08 -22.43 -18.25
C MET A 420 -1.10 -22.56 -19.79
N GLU A 421 -0.39 -21.69 -20.51
CA GLU A 421 -0.28 -21.76 -21.98
C GLU A 421 0.34 -23.11 -22.45
N LYS A 422 1.26 -23.67 -21.67
CA LYS A 422 1.85 -24.99 -21.95
C LYS A 422 0.96 -26.16 -21.53
N GLY A 423 -0.16 -25.91 -20.85
CA GLY A 423 -0.99 -26.96 -20.28
C GLY A 423 -0.41 -27.62 -19.01
N ASP A 424 0.65 -27.08 -18.45
CA ASP A 424 1.25 -27.53 -17.18
C ASP A 424 0.52 -26.85 -15.99
N LEU A 425 -0.72 -27.29 -15.79
CA LEU A 425 -1.62 -26.68 -14.80
C LEU A 425 -1.14 -26.91 -13.35
N ASP A 426 -0.39 -27.98 -13.09
CA ASP A 426 0.18 -28.24 -11.77
C ASP A 426 1.22 -27.18 -11.37
N ASN A 427 2.14 -26.86 -12.26
CA ASN A 427 3.15 -25.82 -12.01
C ASN A 427 2.52 -24.41 -12.08
N ALA A 428 1.54 -24.18 -12.94
CA ALA A 428 0.78 -22.92 -12.97
C ALA A 428 0.14 -22.63 -11.60
N GLY A 429 -0.62 -23.61 -11.07
CA GLY A 429 -1.26 -23.46 -9.77
C GLY A 429 -0.27 -23.18 -8.62
N LYS A 430 0.89 -23.85 -8.61
CA LYS A 430 1.93 -23.60 -7.59
C LYS A 430 2.48 -22.17 -7.65
N MET A 431 2.76 -21.64 -8.86
CA MET A 431 3.30 -20.29 -9.02
C MET A 431 2.28 -19.22 -8.60
N LEU A 432 1.04 -19.37 -9.03
CA LEU A 432 -0.02 -18.42 -8.70
C LEU A 432 -0.43 -18.47 -7.23
N GLN A 433 -0.47 -19.66 -6.62
CA GLN A 433 -0.68 -19.78 -5.17
C GLN A 433 0.44 -19.12 -4.37
N GLU A 434 1.69 -19.30 -4.81
CA GLU A 434 2.83 -18.65 -4.16
C GLU A 434 2.78 -17.13 -4.33
N GLN A 435 2.30 -16.63 -5.48
CA GLN A 435 2.06 -15.21 -5.67
C GLN A 435 0.97 -14.68 -4.72
N VAL A 436 -0.17 -15.37 -4.60
CA VAL A 436 -1.23 -15.01 -3.63
C VAL A 436 -0.67 -14.96 -2.22
N ARG A 437 0.10 -15.99 -1.82
CA ARG A 437 0.70 -16.07 -0.49
C ARG A 437 1.62 -14.89 -0.18
N ARG A 438 2.45 -14.48 -1.15
CA ARG A 438 3.47 -13.43 -0.97
C ARG A 438 2.99 -12.01 -1.27
N ALA A 439 1.89 -11.87 -1.99
CA ALA A 439 1.35 -10.58 -2.42
C ALA A 439 -0.15 -10.49 -2.16
N SER A 440 -0.60 -11.00 -1.01
CA SER A 440 -2.02 -11.04 -0.62
C SER A 440 -2.67 -9.66 -0.48
N GLY A 441 -1.88 -8.59 -0.34
CA GLY A 441 -2.34 -7.20 -0.33
C GLY A 441 -2.62 -6.61 -1.72
N SER A 442 -2.34 -7.34 -2.81
CA SER A 442 -2.55 -6.91 -4.19
C SER A 442 -3.72 -7.67 -4.83
N ALA A 443 -4.52 -7.01 -5.65
CA ALA A 443 -5.68 -7.61 -6.33
C ALA A 443 -5.28 -8.60 -7.44
N ASN A 444 -4.20 -8.30 -8.17
CA ASN A 444 -3.75 -9.08 -9.32
C ASN A 444 -3.50 -10.58 -9.03
N PRO A 445 -2.88 -11.00 -7.90
CA PRO A 445 -2.72 -12.42 -7.59
C PRO A 445 -4.03 -13.21 -7.55
N TYR A 446 -5.08 -12.58 -7.02
CA TYR A 446 -6.41 -13.20 -6.93
C TYR A 446 -7.09 -13.27 -8.30
N ASP A 447 -6.97 -12.25 -9.14
CA ASP A 447 -7.45 -12.30 -10.53
C ASP A 447 -6.81 -13.45 -11.30
N SER A 448 -5.50 -13.60 -11.20
CA SER A 448 -4.75 -14.67 -11.85
C SER A 448 -5.11 -16.06 -11.33
N MET A 449 -5.40 -16.20 -10.03
CA MET A 449 -5.95 -17.45 -9.49
C MET A 449 -7.35 -17.75 -10.03
N GLY A 450 -8.19 -16.73 -10.22
CA GLY A 450 -9.48 -16.87 -10.89
C GLY A 450 -9.32 -17.43 -12.31
N ASP A 451 -8.40 -16.88 -13.11
CA ASP A 451 -8.10 -17.39 -14.45
C ASP A 451 -7.57 -18.83 -14.43
N TYR A 452 -6.74 -19.19 -13.45
CA TYR A 452 -6.27 -20.55 -13.24
C TYR A 452 -7.44 -21.52 -12.96
N TYR A 453 -8.35 -21.16 -12.06
CA TYR A 453 -9.50 -21.99 -11.74
C TYR A 453 -10.47 -22.16 -12.93
N LEU A 454 -10.61 -21.13 -13.78
CA LEU A 454 -11.32 -21.28 -15.07
C LEU A 454 -10.60 -22.30 -15.97
N ALA A 455 -9.28 -22.24 -16.07
CA ALA A 455 -8.50 -23.16 -16.91
C ALA A 455 -8.64 -24.63 -16.47
N ILE A 456 -8.87 -24.90 -15.18
CA ILE A 456 -9.16 -26.24 -14.67
C ILE A 456 -10.66 -26.54 -14.55
N SER A 457 -11.52 -25.69 -15.12
CA SER A 457 -12.98 -25.84 -15.13
C SER A 457 -13.63 -25.85 -13.73
N ASN A 458 -13.03 -25.18 -12.76
CA ASN A 458 -13.58 -24.99 -11.42
C ASN A 458 -14.19 -23.58 -11.30
N ASN A 459 -15.39 -23.41 -11.89
CA ASN A 459 -16.07 -22.11 -11.98
C ASN A 459 -16.43 -21.53 -10.60
N ALA A 460 -16.69 -22.36 -9.60
CA ALA A 460 -17.06 -21.90 -8.26
C ALA A 460 -15.89 -21.19 -7.56
N ASP A 461 -14.69 -21.78 -7.56
CA ASP A 461 -13.50 -21.14 -7.01
C ASP A 461 -13.03 -19.96 -7.90
N ALA A 462 -13.15 -20.06 -9.22
CA ALA A 462 -12.87 -18.95 -10.12
C ALA A 462 -13.68 -17.69 -9.74
N LEU A 463 -15.00 -17.84 -9.56
CA LEU A 463 -15.88 -16.74 -9.16
C LEU A 463 -15.45 -16.13 -7.83
N LYS A 464 -15.18 -16.96 -6.82
CA LYS A 464 -14.70 -16.50 -5.50
C LYS A 464 -13.45 -15.66 -5.59
N TYR A 465 -12.46 -16.08 -6.39
CA TYR A 465 -11.20 -15.37 -6.54
C TYR A 465 -11.37 -14.06 -7.34
N PHE A 466 -12.21 -14.04 -8.38
CA PHE A 466 -12.54 -12.79 -9.09
C PHE A 466 -13.30 -11.80 -8.21
N GLU A 467 -14.26 -12.27 -7.39
CA GLU A 467 -14.97 -11.41 -6.43
C GLU A 467 -14.00 -10.82 -5.41
N GLN A 468 -13.04 -11.61 -4.92
CA GLN A 468 -12.01 -11.13 -4.00
C GLN A 468 -11.10 -10.07 -4.65
N SER A 469 -10.65 -10.31 -5.88
CA SER A 469 -9.85 -9.35 -6.65
C SER A 469 -10.64 -8.08 -6.96
N ALA A 470 -11.91 -8.19 -7.33
CA ALA A 470 -12.81 -7.07 -7.57
C ALA A 470 -13.02 -6.23 -6.30
N ALA A 471 -13.19 -6.87 -5.14
CA ALA A 471 -13.29 -6.20 -3.84
C ALA A 471 -12.02 -5.44 -3.46
N MET A 472 -10.87 -5.84 -4.00
CA MET A 472 -9.59 -5.14 -3.85
C MET A 472 -9.38 -4.04 -4.90
N GLY A 473 -10.35 -3.78 -5.78
CA GLY A 473 -10.38 -2.64 -6.71
C GLY A 473 -9.89 -2.94 -8.13
N LEU A 474 -9.61 -4.19 -8.52
CA LEU A 474 -9.23 -4.51 -9.89
C LEU A 474 -10.48 -4.57 -10.80
N LYS A 475 -10.70 -3.52 -11.60
CA LYS A 475 -11.87 -3.37 -12.48
C LYS A 475 -12.07 -4.53 -13.46
N ALA A 476 -10.98 -5.13 -13.96
CA ALA A 476 -11.05 -6.28 -14.86
C ALA A 476 -11.76 -7.48 -14.20
N SER A 477 -11.48 -7.71 -12.91
CA SER A 477 -12.07 -8.82 -12.15
C SER A 477 -13.58 -8.63 -11.91
N VAL A 478 -14.07 -7.38 -11.81
CA VAL A 478 -15.51 -7.09 -11.72
C VAL A 478 -16.25 -7.66 -12.93
N ALA A 479 -15.76 -7.33 -14.14
CA ALA A 479 -16.37 -7.83 -15.37
C ALA A 479 -16.31 -9.35 -15.51
N LYS A 480 -15.18 -9.97 -15.08
CA LYS A 480 -15.01 -11.44 -15.08
C LYS A 480 -15.98 -12.12 -14.10
N ALA A 481 -16.11 -11.58 -12.88
CA ALA A 481 -17.03 -12.10 -11.86
C ALA A 481 -18.49 -12.02 -12.31
N ASP A 482 -18.92 -10.86 -12.84
CA ASP A 482 -20.28 -10.66 -13.33
C ASP A 482 -20.62 -11.60 -14.50
N SER A 483 -19.68 -11.77 -15.46
CA SER A 483 -19.86 -12.69 -16.59
C SER A 483 -20.04 -14.13 -16.10
N LEU A 484 -19.14 -14.59 -15.23
CA LEU A 484 -19.16 -15.96 -14.72
C LEU A 484 -20.40 -16.23 -13.86
N LYS A 485 -20.83 -15.28 -13.04
CA LYS A 485 -22.06 -15.38 -12.24
C LYS A 485 -23.30 -15.54 -13.14
N ASN A 486 -23.38 -14.74 -14.21
CA ASN A 486 -24.47 -14.84 -15.19
C ASN A 486 -24.47 -16.19 -15.93
N GLU A 487 -23.33 -16.82 -16.15
CA GLU A 487 -23.23 -18.15 -16.75
C GLU A 487 -23.73 -19.23 -15.78
N LEU A 488 -23.25 -19.22 -14.55
CA LEU A 488 -23.68 -20.17 -13.51
C LEU A 488 -25.17 -20.08 -13.20
N ASP A 489 -25.76 -18.88 -13.22
CA ASP A 489 -27.21 -18.68 -13.03
C ASP A 489 -28.04 -19.25 -14.18
N LYS A 490 -27.48 -19.33 -15.39
CA LYS A 490 -28.15 -19.96 -16.55
C LYS A 490 -28.08 -21.48 -16.51
N GLU A 491 -26.97 -22.04 -16.03
CA GLU A 491 -26.79 -23.49 -15.89
C GLU A 491 -27.67 -24.09 -14.78
N ASN A 492 -28.04 -23.29 -13.79
CA ASN A 492 -28.90 -23.70 -12.66
C ASN A 492 -30.43 -23.54 -12.95
N LYS A 493 -30.82 -23.04 -14.13
CA LYS A 493 -32.23 -22.90 -14.58
C LYS A 493 -32.60 -23.95 -15.61
#